data_ac6312dcfabd753f1bf174dae542ee16
#
_entry.id   ac6312dcfabd753f1bf174dae542ee16
#
_cell.length_a   1.000
_cell.length_b   1.000
_cell.length_c   1.000
_cell.angle_alpha   90.00
_cell.angle_beta   90.00
_cell.angle_gamma   90.00
#
_symmetry.space_group_name_H-M   'P 1'
#
loop_
_entity.id
_entity.type
_entity.pdbx_description
1 polymer ?
#
loop_
_entity_poly.entity_id
_entity_poly.type
_entity_poly.pdbx_seq_one_letter_code
_entity_poly.pdbx_strand_id
1 'polypeptide(L)'
;MNINEEKFQELESRRLGRTEMKPKSLGLGCGYLGNPKRPDQEAIATIRYAIEKGINFIDTSPEYGLSEYRVGLGLSDGLREKVYLQTKVGSHPKYLRDFSKKATMWSLENSLNLLKTDYIDSVLIHGPRYDLEPALDDCLNVLIDWKSKGTALYQKLPNDC
;
A
#
# COMPACT_ATOMS: atom_id res chain seq x y z
N MET A 1 -18.76 -33.98 14.46
CA MET A 1 -18.48 -33.70 13.04
C MET A 1 -17.03 -33.25 12.96
N ASN A 2 -16.15 -34.08 12.43
CA ASN A 2 -14.77 -33.67 12.18
C ASN A 2 -14.79 -32.68 11.02
N ILE A 3 -14.57 -31.42 11.33
CA ILE A 3 -14.24 -30.43 10.31
C ILE A 3 -12.84 -30.83 9.83
N ASN A 4 -12.74 -31.42 8.64
CA ASN A 4 -11.46 -31.65 7.97
C ASN A 4 -10.72 -30.31 7.99
N GLU A 5 -9.56 -30.25 8.64
CA GLU A 5 -8.58 -29.19 8.43
C GLU A 5 -8.19 -29.26 6.95
N GLU A 6 -8.90 -28.51 6.10
CA GLU A 6 -8.46 -28.30 4.74
C GLU A 6 -7.03 -27.72 4.84
N LYS A 7 -6.06 -28.52 4.46
CA LYS A 7 -4.70 -28.02 4.30
C LYS A 7 -4.74 -26.94 3.24
N PHE A 8 -4.75 -25.67 3.69
CA PHE A 8 -4.56 -24.56 2.76
C PHE A 8 -3.27 -24.79 1.99
N GLN A 9 -3.40 -24.85 0.66
CA GLN A 9 -2.23 -24.96 -0.21
C GLN A 9 -1.37 -23.72 0.00
N GLU A 10 -0.09 -23.91 0.25
CA GLU A 10 0.83 -22.81 0.46
C GLU A 10 0.87 -21.91 -0.78
N LEU A 11 0.64 -20.61 -0.60
CA LEU A 11 0.68 -19.65 -1.69
C LEU A 11 2.10 -19.53 -2.25
N GLU A 12 2.23 -19.68 -3.57
CA GLU A 12 3.50 -19.50 -4.25
C GLU A 12 4.02 -18.06 -4.07
N SER A 13 5.33 -17.91 -3.96
CA SER A 13 6.00 -16.61 -4.02
C SER A 13 6.54 -16.35 -5.41
N ARG A 14 6.32 -15.15 -5.95
CA ARG A 14 6.83 -14.72 -7.25
C ARG A 14 7.53 -13.38 -7.15
N ARG A 15 8.63 -13.22 -7.88
CA ARG A 15 9.33 -11.94 -7.93
C ARG A 15 8.44 -10.88 -8.58
N LEU A 16 8.30 -9.72 -7.94
CA LEU A 16 7.55 -8.60 -8.46
C LEU A 16 8.42 -7.78 -9.44
N GLY A 17 8.27 -8.04 -10.73
CA GLY A 17 9.00 -7.32 -11.79
C GLY A 17 10.52 -7.32 -11.57
N ARG A 18 11.13 -6.13 -11.58
CA ARG A 18 12.57 -5.93 -11.38
C ARG A 18 12.97 -5.69 -9.92
N THR A 19 12.02 -5.80 -8.98
CA THR A 19 12.28 -5.59 -7.56
C THR A 19 12.84 -6.85 -6.89
N GLU A 20 13.35 -6.72 -5.67
CA GLU A 20 13.74 -7.88 -4.85
C GLU A 20 12.56 -8.42 -4.03
N MET A 21 11.39 -7.79 -4.13
CA MET A 21 10.18 -8.27 -3.45
C MET A 21 9.72 -9.60 -4.04
N LYS A 22 9.34 -10.51 -3.15
CA LYS A 22 8.79 -11.83 -3.48
C LYS A 22 7.42 -12.01 -2.82
N PRO A 23 6.41 -11.24 -3.25
CA PRO A 23 5.06 -11.41 -2.72
C PRO A 23 4.51 -12.81 -3.03
N LYS A 24 3.58 -13.23 -2.22
CA LYS A 24 2.74 -14.40 -2.51
C LYS A 24 1.85 -14.10 -3.72
N SER A 25 1.38 -15.13 -4.38
CA SER A 25 0.53 -15.02 -5.58
C SER A 25 -0.84 -14.35 -5.35
N LEU A 26 -1.24 -14.22 -4.08
CA LEU A 26 -2.43 -13.51 -3.65
C LEU A 26 -2.04 -12.34 -2.73
N GLY A 27 -2.55 -11.15 -3.01
CA GLY A 27 -2.42 -9.95 -2.18
C GLY A 27 -3.76 -9.52 -1.59
N LEU A 28 -3.73 -8.69 -0.54
CA LEU A 28 -4.90 -8.08 0.06
C LEU A 28 -5.06 -6.63 -0.40
N GLY A 29 -6.13 -6.34 -1.18
CA GLY A 29 -6.57 -4.98 -1.48
C GLY A 29 -7.44 -4.43 -0.37
N CYS A 30 -7.03 -3.31 0.24
CA CYS A 30 -7.69 -2.75 1.42
C CYS A 30 -8.72 -1.64 1.11
N GLY A 31 -9.10 -1.43 -0.16
CA GLY A 31 -10.06 -0.40 -0.53
C GLY A 31 -11.39 -0.53 0.20
N TYR A 32 -11.95 -1.73 0.25
CA TYR A 32 -13.22 -1.98 0.94
C TYR A 32 -13.12 -1.87 2.47
N LEU A 33 -11.94 -2.12 3.03
CA LEU A 33 -11.67 -2.00 4.47
C LEU A 33 -11.66 -0.54 4.93
N GLY A 34 -11.53 0.41 4.01
CA GLY A 34 -11.58 1.85 4.31
C GLY A 34 -12.98 2.42 4.51
N ASN A 35 -14.06 1.66 4.29
CA ASN A 35 -15.43 2.13 4.43
C ASN A 35 -15.71 2.57 5.89
N PRO A 36 -16.05 3.86 6.16
CA PRO A 36 -16.26 4.37 7.51
C PRO A 36 -17.48 3.76 8.23
N LYS A 37 -18.37 3.10 7.50
CA LYS A 37 -19.53 2.40 8.08
C LYS A 37 -19.17 1.04 8.71
N ARG A 38 -17.94 0.55 8.48
CA ARG A 38 -17.46 -0.70 9.08
C ARG A 38 -16.70 -0.43 10.37
N PRO A 39 -16.81 -1.29 11.38
CA PRO A 39 -16.01 -1.21 12.59
C PRO A 39 -14.51 -1.38 12.31
N ASP A 40 -13.66 -0.66 13.02
CA ASP A 40 -12.21 -0.79 12.90
C ASP A 40 -11.72 -2.20 13.23
N GLN A 41 -12.31 -2.83 14.27
CA GLN A 41 -11.94 -4.18 14.68
C GLN A 41 -12.15 -5.22 13.57
N GLU A 42 -13.22 -5.09 12.78
CA GLU A 42 -13.49 -6.00 11.66
C GLU A 42 -12.38 -5.89 10.58
N ALA A 43 -12.00 -4.67 10.24
CA ALA A 43 -10.95 -4.42 9.26
C ALA A 43 -9.59 -4.93 9.77
N ILE A 44 -9.25 -4.63 11.02
CA ILE A 44 -8.00 -5.08 11.66
C ILE A 44 -7.94 -6.61 11.70
N ALA A 45 -9.02 -7.27 12.13
CA ALA A 45 -9.10 -8.72 12.16
C ALA A 45 -8.93 -9.34 10.78
N THR A 46 -9.53 -8.74 9.75
CA THR A 46 -9.39 -9.19 8.35
C THR A 46 -7.94 -9.11 7.88
N ILE A 47 -7.24 -8.01 8.16
CA ILE A 47 -5.83 -7.83 7.80
C ILE A 47 -4.95 -8.88 8.49
N ARG A 48 -5.12 -9.04 9.80
CA ARG A 48 -4.35 -10.01 10.60
C ARG A 48 -4.61 -11.45 10.16
N TYR A 49 -5.87 -11.79 9.89
CA TYR A 49 -6.24 -13.10 9.37
C TYR A 49 -5.62 -13.39 8.01
N ALA A 50 -5.62 -12.41 7.09
CA ALA A 50 -5.00 -12.55 5.79
C ALA A 50 -3.49 -12.85 5.90
N ILE A 51 -2.79 -12.15 6.80
CA ILE A 51 -1.36 -12.37 7.07
C ILE A 51 -1.13 -13.77 7.68
N GLU A 52 -1.97 -14.17 8.63
CA GLU A 52 -1.93 -15.52 9.23
C GLU A 52 -2.09 -16.62 8.16
N LYS A 53 -2.93 -16.37 7.13
CA LYS A 53 -3.12 -17.29 6.00
C LYS A 53 -2.04 -17.18 4.92
N GLY A 54 -0.97 -16.44 5.17
CA GLY A 54 0.22 -16.37 4.32
C GLY A 54 0.20 -15.26 3.28
N ILE A 55 -0.79 -14.37 3.26
CA ILE A 55 -0.75 -13.17 2.43
C ILE A 55 0.32 -12.22 2.97
N ASN A 56 1.24 -11.81 2.09
CA ASN A 56 2.32 -10.89 2.45
C ASN A 56 2.43 -9.66 1.54
N PHE A 57 1.38 -9.33 0.79
CA PHE A 57 1.31 -8.11 -0.01
C PHE A 57 0.00 -7.38 0.30
N ILE A 58 0.11 -6.16 0.83
CA ILE A 58 -1.01 -5.33 1.28
C ILE A 58 -1.05 -4.07 0.41
N ASP A 59 -2.15 -3.84 -0.29
CA ASP A 59 -2.37 -2.65 -1.11
C ASP A 59 -3.41 -1.73 -0.47
N THR A 60 -3.05 -0.47 -0.32
CA THR A 60 -3.93 0.59 0.20
C THR A 60 -3.78 1.89 -0.60
N SER A 61 -4.47 2.95 -0.19
CA SER A 61 -4.41 4.28 -0.79
C SER A 61 -5.01 5.33 0.14
N PRO A 62 -4.53 6.58 0.11
CA PRO A 62 -5.18 7.72 0.76
C PRO A 62 -6.64 7.93 0.35
N GLU A 63 -7.03 7.56 -0.87
CA GLU A 63 -8.41 7.65 -1.34
C GLU A 63 -9.36 6.61 -0.75
N TYR A 64 -8.83 5.59 -0.08
CA TYR A 64 -9.66 4.51 0.45
C TYR A 64 -10.22 4.78 1.86
N GLY A 65 -10.58 6.01 2.15
CA GLY A 65 -11.20 6.41 3.42
C GLY A 65 -10.31 6.12 4.62
N LEU A 66 -10.75 5.24 5.52
CA LEU A 66 -9.98 4.86 6.73
C LEU A 66 -8.96 3.75 6.52
N SER A 67 -8.71 3.37 5.26
CA SER A 67 -7.90 2.18 4.96
C SER A 67 -6.48 2.26 5.50
N GLU A 68 -5.72 3.34 5.24
CA GLU A 68 -4.34 3.47 5.73
C GLU A 68 -4.27 3.44 7.26
N TYR A 69 -5.16 4.12 7.96
CA TYR A 69 -5.26 4.09 9.41
C TYR A 69 -5.48 2.66 9.94
N ARG A 70 -6.41 1.92 9.35
CA ARG A 70 -6.74 0.54 9.75
C ARG A 70 -5.63 -0.45 9.41
N VAL A 71 -4.97 -0.27 8.27
CA VAL A 71 -3.78 -1.03 7.90
C VAL A 71 -2.67 -0.79 8.92
N GLY A 72 -2.40 0.45 9.29
CA GLY A 72 -1.42 0.77 10.33
C GLY A 72 -1.70 0.11 11.66
N LEU A 73 -2.98 0.05 12.10
CA LEU A 73 -3.37 -0.70 13.29
C LEU A 73 -3.26 -2.22 13.12
N GLY A 74 -3.61 -2.72 11.94
CA GLY A 74 -3.55 -4.16 11.63
C GLY A 74 -2.12 -4.70 11.58
N LEU A 75 -1.16 -3.87 11.18
CA LEU A 75 0.25 -4.22 11.05
C LEU A 75 1.09 -4.02 12.33
N SER A 76 0.46 -3.66 13.46
CA SER A 76 1.15 -3.58 14.74
C SER A 76 1.69 -4.94 15.21
N ASP A 77 2.40 -4.94 16.32
CA ASP A 77 2.90 -6.15 17.00
C ASP A 77 3.86 -6.99 16.13
N GLY A 78 4.72 -6.34 15.35
CA GLY A 78 5.73 -6.99 14.51
C GLY A 78 5.18 -7.64 13.24
N LEU A 79 3.98 -7.24 12.78
CA LEU A 79 3.43 -7.71 11.51
C LEU A 79 3.89 -6.88 10.31
N ARG A 80 4.32 -5.63 10.53
CA ARG A 80 4.81 -4.75 9.45
C ARG A 80 5.97 -5.38 8.65
N GLU A 81 6.90 -6.00 9.35
CA GLU A 81 8.10 -6.63 8.76
C GLU A 81 7.78 -7.93 7.99
N LYS A 82 6.57 -8.47 8.15
CA LYS A 82 6.13 -9.71 7.49
C LYS A 82 5.46 -9.47 6.15
N VAL A 83 5.24 -8.21 5.77
CA VAL A 83 4.50 -7.86 4.56
C VAL A 83 5.23 -6.83 3.72
N TYR A 84 4.96 -6.85 2.44
CA TYR A 84 5.23 -5.76 1.50
C TYR A 84 4.01 -4.84 1.49
N LEU A 85 4.21 -3.59 1.86
CA LEU A 85 3.16 -2.58 1.96
C LEU A 85 3.22 -1.62 0.77
N GLN A 86 2.11 -1.52 0.06
CA GLN A 86 1.94 -0.61 -1.06
C GLN A 86 0.88 0.44 -0.75
N THR A 87 1.19 1.70 -1.03
CA THR A 87 0.21 2.79 -1.06
C THR A 87 0.33 3.61 -2.33
N LYS A 88 -0.38 4.72 -2.42
CA LYS A 88 -0.49 5.51 -3.66
C LYS A 88 -0.34 7.00 -3.38
N VAL A 89 0.04 7.76 -4.41
CA VAL A 89 0.14 9.23 -4.39
C VAL A 89 -0.54 9.83 -5.62
N GLY A 90 -0.76 11.15 -5.60
CA GLY A 90 -1.37 11.91 -6.70
C GLY A 90 -2.88 12.03 -6.60
N SER A 91 -3.51 11.31 -5.71
CA SER A 91 -4.92 11.48 -5.39
C SER A 91 -5.13 11.28 -3.89
N HIS A 92 -5.45 12.35 -3.19
CA HIS A 92 -5.72 12.38 -1.76
C HIS A 92 -6.98 13.23 -1.52
N PRO A 93 -7.87 12.90 -0.58
CA PRO A 93 -9.09 13.70 -0.32
C PRO A 93 -8.84 15.19 -0.11
N LYS A 94 -7.67 15.56 0.44
CA LYS A 94 -7.25 16.96 0.60
C LYS A 94 -6.67 17.57 -0.67
N TYR A 95 -6.06 16.79 -1.54
CA TYR A 95 -5.37 17.21 -2.76
C TYR A 95 -5.81 16.31 -3.92
N LEU A 96 -7.06 16.49 -4.35
CA LEU A 96 -7.64 15.69 -5.43
C LEU A 96 -6.89 15.90 -6.74
N ARG A 97 -6.35 14.83 -7.29
CA ARG A 97 -5.60 14.82 -8.56
C ARG A 97 -4.50 15.87 -8.63
N ASP A 98 -3.80 16.07 -7.52
CA ASP A 98 -2.68 16.99 -7.43
C ASP A 98 -1.37 16.20 -7.33
N PHE A 99 -0.58 16.24 -8.40
CA PHE A 99 0.71 15.56 -8.53
C PHE A 99 1.89 16.50 -8.26
N SER A 100 1.63 17.72 -7.78
CA SER A 100 2.68 18.67 -7.43
C SER A 100 3.61 18.10 -6.34
N LYS A 101 4.85 18.60 -6.32
CA LYS A 101 5.83 18.27 -5.29
C LYS A 101 5.26 18.42 -3.88
N LYS A 102 4.56 19.52 -3.60
CA LYS A 102 3.97 19.80 -2.29
C LYS A 102 2.91 18.78 -1.89
N ALA A 103 1.98 18.46 -2.79
CA ALA A 103 0.91 17.52 -2.52
C ALA A 103 1.46 16.09 -2.35
N THR A 104 2.42 15.70 -3.18
CA THR A 104 3.07 14.38 -3.12
C THR A 104 3.82 14.20 -1.82
N MET A 105 4.67 15.16 -1.41
CA MET A 105 5.40 15.09 -0.15
C MET A 105 4.45 14.99 1.05
N TRP A 106 3.45 15.89 1.09
CA TRP A 106 2.47 15.87 2.17
C TRP A 106 1.69 14.54 2.23
N SER A 107 1.30 13.99 1.08
CA SER A 107 0.58 12.71 1.01
C SER A 107 1.41 11.56 1.56
N LEU A 108 2.69 11.48 1.19
CA LEU A 108 3.62 10.43 1.67
C LEU A 108 3.84 10.53 3.18
N GLU A 109 4.11 11.73 3.71
CA GLU A 109 4.28 11.95 5.14
C GLU A 109 3.02 11.57 5.92
N ASN A 110 1.84 11.96 5.41
CA ASN A 110 0.56 11.58 6.00
C ASN A 110 0.33 10.06 5.97
N SER A 111 0.67 9.40 4.85
CA SER A 111 0.58 7.94 4.73
C SER A 111 1.47 7.22 5.74
N LEU A 112 2.72 7.64 5.92
CA LEU A 112 3.62 7.06 6.94
C LEU A 112 3.01 7.18 8.36
N ASN A 113 2.44 8.34 8.68
CA ASN A 113 1.80 8.57 9.98
C ASN A 113 0.58 7.67 10.20
N LEU A 114 -0.31 7.55 9.20
CA LEU A 114 -1.50 6.71 9.28
C LEU A 114 -1.16 5.22 9.31
N LEU A 115 -0.19 4.80 8.49
CA LEU A 115 0.30 3.43 8.40
C LEU A 115 1.20 3.04 9.58
N LYS A 116 1.61 4.01 10.43
CA LYS A 116 2.46 3.82 11.61
C LYS A 116 3.77 3.10 11.28
N THR A 117 4.41 3.52 10.22
CA THR A 117 5.68 2.96 9.72
C THR A 117 6.59 4.07 9.24
N ASP A 118 7.87 3.83 9.21
CA ASP A 118 8.90 4.75 8.70
C ASP A 118 9.31 4.46 7.25
N TYR A 119 8.79 3.39 6.65
CA TYR A 119 9.04 3.04 5.26
C TYR A 119 7.82 2.42 4.57
N ILE A 120 7.78 2.52 3.24
CA ILE A 120 6.79 1.93 2.34
C ILE A 120 7.54 1.11 1.29
N ASP A 121 7.12 -0.14 1.07
CA ASP A 121 7.79 -1.02 0.11
C ASP A 121 7.51 -0.62 -1.34
N SER A 122 6.31 -0.16 -1.65
CA SER A 122 5.92 0.26 -3.00
C SER A 122 4.98 1.45 -2.97
N VAL A 123 5.22 2.42 -3.85
CA VAL A 123 4.33 3.57 -4.06
C VAL A 123 3.91 3.61 -5.53
N LEU A 124 2.60 3.67 -5.76
CA LEU A 124 2.03 3.86 -7.09
C LEU A 124 1.57 5.30 -7.29
N ILE A 125 1.65 5.80 -8.52
CA ILE A 125 0.98 7.03 -8.92
C ILE A 125 -0.46 6.67 -9.29
N HIS A 126 -1.43 7.24 -8.56
CA HIS A 126 -2.83 6.84 -8.60
C HIS A 126 -3.59 7.53 -9.74
N GLY A 127 -3.90 6.77 -10.79
CA GLY A 127 -4.74 7.21 -11.90
C GLY A 127 -4.25 8.47 -12.63
N PRO A 128 -2.96 8.59 -13.00
CA PRO A 128 -2.49 9.74 -13.75
C PRO A 128 -3.20 9.78 -15.12
N ARG A 129 -3.51 11.00 -15.58
CA ARG A 129 -3.91 11.24 -16.97
C ARG A 129 -2.73 11.76 -17.76
N TYR A 130 -2.66 11.46 -19.05
CA TYR A 130 -1.61 11.93 -19.94
C TYR A 130 -1.55 13.45 -20.09
N ASP A 131 -2.65 14.15 -19.79
CA ASP A 131 -2.78 15.60 -19.82
C ASP A 131 -2.19 16.31 -18.59
N LEU A 132 -1.67 15.56 -17.61
CA LEU A 132 -1.08 16.08 -16.36
C LEU A 132 0.46 15.91 -16.30
N GLU A 133 1.12 15.73 -17.46
CA GLU A 133 2.56 15.44 -17.55
C GLU A 133 3.46 16.39 -16.75
N PRO A 134 3.30 17.73 -16.74
CA PRO A 134 4.19 18.60 -15.96
C PRO A 134 4.15 18.32 -14.45
N ALA A 135 2.96 18.02 -13.91
CA ALA A 135 2.81 17.68 -12.51
C ALA A 135 3.29 16.26 -12.19
N LEU A 136 3.31 15.37 -13.18
CA LEU A 136 3.80 14.01 -13.04
C LEU A 136 5.30 13.96 -12.79
N ASP A 137 6.08 14.79 -13.47
CA ASP A 137 7.53 14.89 -13.27
C ASP A 137 7.87 15.35 -11.84
N ASP A 138 7.12 16.30 -11.29
CA ASP A 138 7.29 16.73 -9.90
C ASP A 138 7.04 15.57 -8.92
N CYS A 139 5.98 14.82 -9.13
CA CYS A 139 5.65 13.64 -8.33
C CYS A 139 6.77 12.58 -8.42
N LEU A 140 7.24 12.27 -9.62
CA LEU A 140 8.32 11.32 -9.86
C LEU A 140 9.62 11.73 -9.18
N ASN A 141 10.01 12.99 -9.27
CA ASN A 141 11.22 13.50 -8.62
C ASN A 141 11.16 13.34 -7.09
N VAL A 142 9.98 13.56 -6.47
CA VAL A 142 9.78 13.29 -5.04
C VAL A 142 9.96 11.81 -4.73
N LEU A 143 9.36 10.92 -5.52
CA LEU A 143 9.45 9.48 -5.29
C LEU A 143 10.89 8.96 -5.46
N ILE A 144 11.65 9.50 -6.43
CA ILE A 144 13.07 9.17 -6.62
C ILE A 144 13.90 9.59 -5.40
N ASP A 145 13.67 10.80 -4.89
CA ASP A 145 14.34 11.30 -3.69
C ASP A 145 14.01 10.44 -2.47
N TRP A 146 12.76 10.08 -2.26
CA TRP A 146 12.33 9.21 -1.17
C TRP A 146 12.93 7.82 -1.26
N LYS A 147 13.01 7.27 -2.47
CA LYS A 147 13.67 5.99 -2.71
C LYS A 147 15.16 6.05 -2.35
N SER A 148 15.85 7.11 -2.71
CA SER A 148 17.28 7.29 -2.39
C SER A 148 17.54 7.37 -0.89
N LYS A 149 16.56 7.81 -0.11
CA LYS A 149 16.59 7.90 1.36
C LYS A 149 16.15 6.62 2.06
N GLY A 150 15.72 5.60 1.30
CA GLY A 150 15.23 4.33 1.87
C GLY A 150 13.81 4.39 2.47
N THR A 151 13.11 5.51 2.34
CA THR A 151 11.75 5.71 2.87
C THR A 151 10.67 5.13 1.95
N ALA A 152 10.96 5.02 0.64
CA ALA A 152 10.16 4.28 -0.33
C ALA A 152 11.08 3.41 -1.17
N LEU A 153 10.88 2.08 -1.15
CA LEU A 153 11.85 1.15 -1.75
C LEU A 153 11.64 0.99 -3.26
N TYR A 154 10.40 1.02 -3.74
CA TYR A 154 10.06 0.84 -5.16
C TYR A 154 8.95 1.80 -5.60
N GLN A 155 9.06 2.26 -6.83
CA GLN A 155 8.01 3.03 -7.52
C GLN A 155 7.67 2.36 -8.85
N LYS A 156 6.40 2.36 -9.24
CA LYS A 156 5.95 1.89 -10.54
C LYS A 156 5.40 3.05 -11.36
N LEU A 157 5.90 3.19 -12.59
CA LEU A 157 5.30 4.06 -13.60
C LEU A 157 4.15 3.33 -14.32
N PRO A 158 3.14 4.05 -14.83
CA PRO A 158 2.00 3.45 -15.53
C PRO A 158 2.37 2.62 -16.76
N ASN A 159 3.54 2.83 -17.35
CA ASN A 159 3.97 2.23 -18.62
C ASN A 159 5.05 1.16 -18.48
N ASP A 160 5.34 0.67 -17.27
CA ASP A 160 6.31 -0.42 -17.04
C ASP A 160 5.62 -1.81 -17.11
N CYS A 161 4.68 -1.99 -18.06
CA CYS A 161 4.06 -3.28 -18.38
C CYS A 161 4.80 -3.96 -19.51
#